data_314b983cc01c2660aa9a947f68ce1102
#
_entry.id   314b983cc01c2660aa9a947f68ce1102
#
_cell.length_a   1.000
_cell.length_b   1.000
_cell.length_c   1.000
_cell.angle_alpha   90.00
_cell.angle_beta   90.00
_cell.angle_gamma   90.00
#
_symmetry.space_group_name_H-M   'P 1'
#
loop_
_entity.id
_entity.type
_entity.pdbx_description
1 polymer ?
#
loop_
_entity_poly.entity_id
_entity_poly.type
_entity_poly.pdbx_seq_one_letter_code
_entity_poly.pdbx_strand_id
1 'polypeptide(L)'
;TALEKYKTKMTTVNLSNATTASESVIENFDVKTPNTGTIATALSGGNQQKYVVGRELEDNPTLLIASQPTRGIDIGAQALIWEKLRKTRDDGLGVLLISADLEELIGLSDRIVVVYQGQFVAELKPEEITPEILGSYMTGLMK
;
A
#
# COMPACT_ATOMS: atom_id res chain seq x y z
N THR A 1 13.73 10.24 0.65
CA THR A 1 12.89 10.15 -0.56
C THR A 1 13.47 9.11 -1.50
N ALA A 2 12.64 8.41 -2.30
CA ALA A 2 13.07 7.38 -3.24
C ALA A 2 14.19 7.84 -4.22
N LEU A 3 14.27 9.12 -4.51
CA LEU A 3 15.31 9.69 -5.38
C LEU A 3 16.73 9.72 -4.75
N GLU A 4 16.84 9.78 -3.43
CA GLU A 4 18.17 9.80 -2.77
C GLU A 4 18.96 8.51 -3.05
N LYS A 5 18.28 7.38 -3.14
CA LYS A 5 18.82 6.05 -3.43
C LYS A 5 19.55 5.98 -4.77
N TYR A 6 19.10 6.78 -5.75
CA TYR A 6 19.67 6.76 -7.12
C TYR A 6 20.62 7.93 -7.40
N LYS A 7 20.92 8.78 -6.41
CA LYS A 7 21.85 9.87 -6.57
C LYS A 7 23.28 9.35 -6.71
N THR A 8 24.03 9.93 -7.65
CA THR A 8 25.47 9.76 -7.77
C THR A 8 26.19 10.75 -6.85
N LYS A 9 27.50 10.58 -6.66
CA LYS A 9 28.37 11.55 -5.93
C LYS A 9 28.30 12.98 -6.51
N MET A 10 27.86 13.14 -7.76
CA MET A 10 27.70 14.44 -8.44
C MET A 10 26.26 14.96 -8.42
N THR A 11 25.40 14.47 -7.57
CA THR A 11 23.97 14.88 -7.44
C THR A 11 23.11 14.56 -8.69
N THR A 12 23.62 13.77 -9.63
CA THR A 12 22.88 13.25 -10.78
C THR A 12 22.20 11.92 -10.43
N VAL A 13 21.12 11.59 -11.12
CA VAL A 13 20.43 10.29 -10.93
C VAL A 13 21.14 9.22 -11.75
N ASN A 14 21.44 8.08 -11.12
CA ASN A 14 21.92 6.90 -11.83
C ASN A 14 20.73 6.22 -12.54
N LEU A 15 20.56 6.54 -13.82
CA LEU A 15 19.46 6.04 -14.64
C LEU A 15 19.49 4.52 -14.81
N SER A 16 20.68 3.92 -14.91
CA SER A 16 20.79 2.46 -15.06
C SER A 16 20.21 1.72 -13.84
N ASN A 17 20.63 2.13 -12.64
CA ASN A 17 20.13 1.52 -11.41
C ASN A 17 18.61 1.76 -11.23
N ALA A 18 18.14 2.97 -11.58
CA ALA A 18 16.72 3.30 -11.52
C ALA A 18 15.90 2.46 -12.51
N THR A 19 16.43 2.21 -13.71
CA THR A 19 15.80 1.35 -14.71
C THR A 19 15.70 -0.09 -14.21
N THR A 20 16.79 -0.67 -13.72
CA THR A 20 16.78 -2.05 -13.20
C THR A 20 15.80 -2.22 -12.04
N ALA A 21 15.77 -1.27 -11.10
CA ALA A 21 14.80 -1.32 -10.00
C ALA A 21 13.35 -1.18 -10.51
N SER A 22 13.12 -0.34 -11.53
CA SER A 22 11.80 -0.21 -12.14
C SER A 22 11.36 -1.49 -12.86
N GLU A 23 12.27 -2.17 -13.54
CA GLU A 23 11.99 -3.47 -14.18
C GLU A 23 11.59 -4.52 -13.15
N SER A 24 12.31 -4.60 -12.02
CA SER A 24 11.98 -5.48 -10.90
C SER A 24 10.56 -5.21 -10.36
N VAL A 25 10.20 -3.95 -10.13
CA VAL A 25 8.86 -3.58 -9.67
C VAL A 25 7.79 -3.94 -10.71
N ILE A 26 8.03 -3.64 -11.99
CA ILE A 26 7.10 -3.94 -13.08
C ILE A 26 6.79 -5.43 -13.15
N GLU A 27 7.81 -6.26 -13.06
CA GLU A 27 7.67 -7.72 -13.10
C GLU A 27 6.99 -8.26 -11.84
N ASN A 28 7.49 -7.90 -10.65
CA ASN A 28 7.01 -8.44 -9.38
C ASN A 28 5.59 -8.02 -9.00
N PHE A 29 5.13 -6.87 -9.51
CA PHE A 29 3.80 -6.32 -9.24
C PHE A 29 2.85 -6.37 -10.44
N ASP A 30 3.25 -7.07 -11.52
CA ASP A 30 2.45 -7.19 -12.74
C ASP A 30 1.93 -5.83 -13.24
N VAL A 31 2.82 -4.84 -13.30
CA VAL A 31 2.48 -3.50 -13.80
C VAL A 31 2.41 -3.53 -15.31
N LYS A 32 1.23 -3.26 -15.87
CA LYS A 32 1.06 -3.23 -17.33
C LYS A 32 1.55 -1.90 -17.89
N THR A 33 2.73 -1.94 -18.50
CA THR A 33 3.39 -0.80 -19.16
C THR A 33 4.17 -1.26 -20.39
N PRO A 34 4.27 -0.45 -21.47
CA PRO A 34 5.11 -0.80 -22.61
C PRO A 34 6.60 -0.92 -22.28
N ASN A 35 7.12 -0.05 -21.41
CA ASN A 35 8.52 -0.03 -20.99
C ASN A 35 8.70 0.88 -19.75
N THR A 36 9.91 0.88 -19.18
CA THR A 36 10.28 1.72 -18.02
C THR A 36 10.33 3.22 -18.30
N GLY A 37 10.38 3.63 -19.56
CA GLY A 37 10.32 5.04 -19.98
C GLY A 37 8.90 5.61 -20.08
N THR A 38 7.87 4.79 -19.84
CA THR A 38 6.47 5.23 -19.88
C THR A 38 6.20 6.23 -18.77
N ILE A 39 5.60 7.37 -19.09
CA ILE A 39 5.23 8.40 -18.12
C ILE A 39 4.16 7.82 -17.18
N ALA A 40 4.34 7.95 -15.88
CA ALA A 40 3.44 7.36 -14.88
C ALA A 40 1.97 7.78 -15.06
N THR A 41 1.71 9.01 -15.50
CA THR A 41 0.35 9.51 -15.77
C THR A 41 -0.33 8.82 -16.97
N ALA A 42 0.41 8.11 -17.81
CA ALA A 42 -0.15 7.33 -18.91
C ALA A 42 -0.59 5.92 -18.48
N LEU A 43 -0.26 5.52 -17.24
CA LEU A 43 -0.70 4.25 -16.68
C LEU A 43 -2.12 4.37 -16.11
N SER A 44 -2.88 3.27 -16.12
CA SER A 44 -4.14 3.20 -15.37
C SER A 44 -3.90 3.38 -13.87
N GLY A 45 -4.92 3.82 -13.12
CA GLY A 45 -4.82 4.01 -11.67
C GLY A 45 -4.32 2.76 -10.93
N GLY A 46 -4.81 1.58 -11.31
CA GLY A 46 -4.36 0.30 -10.76
C GLY A 46 -2.87 0.04 -11.03
N ASN A 47 -2.36 0.32 -12.23
CA ASN A 47 -0.94 0.15 -12.54
C ASN A 47 -0.06 1.19 -11.84
N GLN A 48 -0.55 2.43 -11.70
CA GLN A 48 0.15 3.44 -10.88
C GLN A 48 0.28 2.97 -9.44
N GLN A 49 -0.81 2.48 -8.86
CA GLN A 49 -0.83 2.03 -7.45
C GLN A 49 0.05 0.80 -7.22
N LYS A 50 -0.01 -0.19 -8.11
CA LYS A 50 0.90 -1.35 -8.10
C LYS A 50 2.37 -0.91 -8.11
N TYR A 51 2.70 0.05 -8.98
CA TYR A 51 4.06 0.57 -9.07
C TYR A 51 4.49 1.31 -7.81
N VAL A 52 3.62 2.14 -7.24
CA VAL A 52 3.90 2.88 -5.99
C VAL A 52 4.16 1.92 -4.84
N VAL A 53 3.27 0.93 -4.63
CA VAL A 53 3.44 -0.06 -3.56
C VAL A 53 4.71 -0.88 -3.77
N GLY A 54 4.96 -1.33 -5.00
CA GLY A 54 6.15 -2.10 -5.34
C GLY A 54 7.45 -1.33 -5.08
N ARG A 55 7.48 -0.07 -5.45
CA ARG A 55 8.65 0.81 -5.22
C ARG A 55 8.94 0.99 -3.73
N GLU A 56 7.91 1.17 -2.89
CA GLU A 56 8.11 1.33 -1.46
C GLU A 56 8.58 0.03 -0.77
N LEU A 57 8.26 -1.13 -1.36
CA LEU A 57 8.69 -2.44 -0.86
C LEU A 57 10.07 -2.88 -1.37
N GLU A 58 10.56 -2.31 -2.47
CA GLU A 58 11.85 -2.67 -3.10
C GLU A 58 13.05 -2.53 -2.14
N ASP A 59 12.98 -1.62 -1.20
CA ASP A 59 14.07 -1.35 -0.23
C ASP A 59 14.02 -2.25 1.00
N ASN A 60 13.16 -3.26 1.05
CA ASN A 60 12.94 -4.13 2.21
C ASN A 60 12.81 -3.31 3.52
N PRO A 61 11.84 -2.40 3.60
CA PRO A 61 11.65 -1.59 4.79
C PRO A 61 11.29 -2.46 5.98
N THR A 62 11.50 -1.97 7.20
CA THR A 62 11.04 -2.64 8.43
C THR A 62 9.59 -2.30 8.77
N LEU A 63 9.09 -1.19 8.24
CA LEU A 63 7.72 -0.69 8.42
C LEU A 63 7.23 -0.05 7.12
N LEU A 64 6.04 -0.45 6.68
CA LEU A 64 5.30 0.20 5.61
C LEU A 64 4.09 0.96 6.18
N ILE A 65 3.94 2.22 5.81
CA ILE A 65 2.72 2.99 6.07
C ILE A 65 1.92 3.05 4.77
N ALA A 66 0.83 2.28 4.71
CA ALA A 66 -0.05 2.19 3.55
C ALA A 66 -1.34 3.00 3.81
N SER A 67 -1.44 4.17 3.19
CA SER A 67 -2.63 5.01 3.31
C SER A 67 -3.48 4.89 2.06
N GLN A 68 -4.70 4.35 2.22
CA GLN A 68 -5.68 4.13 1.14
C GLN A 68 -5.07 3.38 -0.07
N PRO A 69 -4.37 2.24 0.14
CA PRO A 69 -3.53 1.63 -0.89
C PRO A 69 -4.32 1.09 -2.08
N THR A 70 -5.61 0.86 -1.94
CA THR A 70 -6.46 0.32 -3.02
C THR A 70 -7.57 1.27 -3.46
N ARG A 71 -7.51 2.54 -3.02
CA ARG A 71 -8.56 3.50 -3.36
C ARG A 71 -8.62 3.80 -4.86
N GLY A 72 -9.80 3.59 -5.45
CA GLY A 72 -10.07 3.99 -6.85
C GLY A 72 -9.42 3.11 -7.91
N ILE A 73 -9.06 1.87 -7.57
CA ILE A 73 -8.52 0.89 -8.50
C ILE A 73 -9.51 -0.25 -8.73
N ASP A 74 -9.28 -1.05 -9.75
CA ASP A 74 -10.11 -2.21 -10.07
C ASP A 74 -9.85 -3.39 -9.11
N ILE A 75 -10.81 -4.34 -9.05
CA ILE A 75 -10.78 -5.49 -8.16
C ILE A 75 -9.52 -6.36 -8.37
N GLY A 76 -9.04 -6.49 -9.62
CA GLY A 76 -7.86 -7.29 -9.92
C GLY A 76 -6.58 -6.66 -9.36
N ALA A 77 -6.43 -5.35 -9.49
CA ALA A 77 -5.33 -4.60 -8.90
C ALA A 77 -5.39 -4.61 -7.37
N GLN A 78 -6.60 -4.47 -6.79
CA GLN A 78 -6.84 -4.56 -5.34
C GLN A 78 -6.40 -5.91 -4.79
N ALA A 79 -6.85 -7.01 -5.39
CA ALA A 79 -6.52 -8.37 -4.95
C ALA A 79 -5.00 -8.60 -4.94
N LEU A 80 -4.29 -8.14 -5.97
CA LEU A 80 -2.83 -8.27 -6.04
C LEU A 80 -2.13 -7.46 -4.94
N ILE A 81 -2.56 -6.22 -4.69
CA ILE A 81 -1.98 -5.38 -3.63
C ILE A 81 -2.22 -6.04 -2.26
N TRP A 82 -3.42 -6.55 -2.01
CA TRP A 82 -3.73 -7.26 -0.76
C TRP A 82 -2.86 -8.50 -0.57
N GLU A 83 -2.65 -9.30 -1.63
CA GLU A 83 -1.76 -10.47 -1.60
C GLU A 83 -0.32 -10.05 -1.25
N LYS A 84 0.18 -8.99 -1.87
CA LYS A 84 1.54 -8.49 -1.60
C LYS A 84 1.68 -7.97 -0.17
N LEU A 85 0.71 -7.23 0.34
CA LEU A 85 0.72 -6.74 1.73
C LEU A 85 0.69 -7.89 2.74
N ARG A 86 -0.16 -8.91 2.53
CA ARG A 86 -0.19 -10.11 3.38
C ARG A 86 1.15 -10.83 3.36
N LYS A 87 1.67 -11.11 2.17
CA LYS A 87 2.95 -11.81 2.03
C LYS A 87 4.08 -11.07 2.74
N THR A 88 4.19 -9.77 2.54
CA THR A 88 5.25 -8.97 3.15
C THR A 88 5.11 -8.91 4.67
N ARG A 89 3.89 -8.82 5.21
CA ARG A 89 3.62 -8.96 6.64
C ARG A 89 4.06 -10.33 7.17
N ASP A 90 3.72 -11.40 6.47
CA ASP A 90 4.08 -12.78 6.87
C ASP A 90 5.59 -13.00 6.83
N ASP A 91 6.30 -12.28 5.97
CA ASP A 91 7.78 -12.23 5.90
C ASP A 91 8.40 -11.34 7.02
N GLY A 92 7.58 -10.75 7.90
CA GLY A 92 8.01 -10.02 9.11
C GLY A 92 8.04 -8.50 8.99
N LEU A 93 7.52 -7.92 7.91
CA LEU A 93 7.37 -6.46 7.77
C LEU A 93 6.22 -5.96 8.66
N GLY A 94 6.45 -4.89 9.43
CA GLY A 94 5.36 -4.14 10.07
C GLY A 94 4.55 -3.36 9.03
N VAL A 95 3.21 -3.49 9.05
CA VAL A 95 2.34 -2.71 8.16
C VAL A 95 1.38 -1.87 8.99
N LEU A 96 1.43 -0.56 8.83
CA LEU A 96 0.40 0.36 9.31
C LEU A 96 -0.55 0.69 8.16
N LEU A 97 -1.71 0.02 8.15
CA LEU A 97 -2.76 0.25 7.15
C LEU A 97 -3.70 1.36 7.64
N ILE A 98 -3.92 2.38 6.81
CA ILE A 98 -4.91 3.43 7.02
C ILE A 98 -5.89 3.33 5.87
N SER A 99 -7.14 2.98 6.15
CA SER A 99 -8.18 2.82 5.13
C SER A 99 -9.55 3.24 5.64
N ALA A 100 -10.42 3.65 4.71
CA ALA A 100 -11.85 3.80 4.93
C ALA A 100 -12.64 2.60 4.38
N ASP A 101 -12.00 1.69 3.70
CA ASP A 101 -12.59 0.46 3.19
C ASP A 101 -12.63 -0.59 4.32
N LEU A 102 -13.84 -0.97 4.72
CA LEU A 102 -14.06 -1.88 5.84
C LEU A 102 -13.60 -3.31 5.52
N GLU A 103 -13.80 -3.75 4.29
CA GLU A 103 -13.37 -5.08 3.84
C GLU A 103 -11.83 -5.17 3.81
N GLU A 104 -11.17 -4.10 3.37
CA GLU A 104 -9.71 -3.99 3.40
C GLU A 104 -9.18 -4.06 4.84
N LEU A 105 -9.76 -3.29 5.76
CA LEU A 105 -9.36 -3.31 7.17
C LEU A 105 -9.55 -4.67 7.81
N ILE A 106 -10.74 -5.27 7.66
CA ILE A 106 -11.05 -6.59 8.25
C ILE A 106 -10.20 -7.70 7.61
N GLY A 107 -10.00 -7.60 6.28
CA GLY A 107 -9.29 -8.64 5.52
C GLY A 107 -7.77 -8.65 5.65
N LEU A 108 -7.15 -7.53 6.06
CA LEU A 108 -5.70 -7.39 6.08
C LEU A 108 -5.10 -7.17 7.46
N SER A 109 -5.88 -6.72 8.44
CA SER A 109 -5.36 -6.30 9.74
C SER A 109 -5.37 -7.44 10.75
N ASP A 110 -4.36 -7.49 11.62
CA ASP A 110 -4.36 -8.35 12.81
C ASP A 110 -5.00 -7.62 14.01
N ARG A 111 -5.06 -6.28 13.93
CA ARG A 111 -5.61 -5.38 14.94
C ARG A 111 -6.11 -4.11 14.28
N ILE A 112 -7.29 -3.67 14.64
CA ILE A 112 -7.92 -2.46 14.09
C ILE A 112 -8.09 -1.43 15.21
N VAL A 113 -7.61 -0.21 14.97
CA VAL A 113 -7.82 0.92 15.86
C VAL A 113 -8.70 1.94 15.14
N VAL A 114 -9.81 2.31 15.75
CA VAL A 114 -10.73 3.30 15.18
C VAL A 114 -10.44 4.68 15.74
N VAL A 115 -10.28 5.64 14.83
CA VAL A 115 -10.08 7.06 15.16
C VAL A 115 -11.33 7.85 14.83
N TYR A 116 -11.90 8.54 15.80
CA TYR A 116 -13.03 9.45 15.62
C TYR A 116 -12.75 10.78 16.31
N GLN A 117 -12.91 11.88 15.60
CA GLN A 117 -12.64 13.25 16.09
C GLN A 117 -11.25 13.40 16.79
N GLY A 118 -10.22 12.77 16.23
CA GLY A 118 -8.85 12.84 16.75
C GLY A 118 -8.58 11.97 17.98
N GLN A 119 -9.49 11.12 18.38
CA GLN A 119 -9.34 10.21 19.52
C GLN A 119 -9.44 8.74 19.08
N PHE A 120 -8.70 7.88 19.78
CA PHE A 120 -8.88 6.43 19.65
C PHE A 120 -10.15 6.02 20.41
N VAL A 121 -11.18 5.58 19.68
CA VAL A 121 -12.49 5.23 20.26
C VAL A 121 -12.70 3.73 20.42
N ALA A 122 -11.97 2.92 19.68
CA ALA A 122 -12.02 1.47 19.80
C ALA A 122 -10.71 0.81 19.36
N GLU A 123 -10.39 -0.32 19.97
CA GLU A 123 -9.38 -1.26 19.53
C GLU A 123 -10.03 -2.64 19.42
N LEU A 124 -9.99 -3.24 18.22
CA LEU A 124 -10.80 -4.39 17.86
C LEU A 124 -9.96 -5.44 17.13
N LYS A 125 -10.39 -6.69 17.22
CA LYS A 125 -9.83 -7.78 16.41
C LYS A 125 -10.75 -8.07 15.22
N PRO A 126 -10.21 -8.37 14.04
CA PRO A 126 -11.01 -8.65 12.85
C PRO A 126 -12.06 -9.74 13.02
N GLU A 127 -11.75 -10.78 13.82
CA GLU A 127 -12.65 -11.92 14.06
C GLU A 127 -13.90 -11.54 14.87
N GLU A 128 -13.87 -10.40 15.56
CA GLU A 128 -14.92 -9.95 16.50
C GLU A 128 -15.81 -8.88 15.89
N ILE A 129 -15.57 -8.48 14.62
CA ILE A 129 -16.23 -7.33 14.00
C ILE A 129 -16.91 -7.67 12.69
N THR A 130 -18.05 -6.99 12.47
CA THR A 130 -18.68 -6.88 11.16
C THR A 130 -18.49 -5.47 10.61
N PRO A 131 -18.67 -5.26 9.28
CA PRO A 131 -18.64 -3.93 8.69
C PRO A 131 -19.59 -2.93 9.39
N GLU A 132 -20.75 -3.39 9.86
CA GLU A 132 -21.75 -2.56 10.54
C GLU A 132 -21.23 -2.07 11.90
N ILE A 133 -20.59 -2.95 12.68
CA ILE A 133 -20.01 -2.61 13.99
C ILE A 133 -18.88 -1.62 13.79
N LEU A 134 -17.94 -1.91 12.87
CA LEU A 134 -16.81 -1.03 12.56
C LEU A 134 -17.29 0.33 12.06
N GLY A 135 -18.27 0.37 11.15
CA GLY A 135 -18.89 1.59 10.66
C GLY A 135 -19.54 2.41 11.76
N SER A 136 -20.13 1.78 12.77
CA SER A 136 -20.75 2.47 13.91
C SER A 136 -19.73 3.21 14.77
N TYR A 137 -18.54 2.63 15.01
CA TYR A 137 -17.42 3.33 15.67
C TYR A 137 -16.88 4.48 14.81
N MET A 138 -16.71 4.24 13.51
CA MET A 138 -16.16 5.25 12.58
C MET A 138 -17.07 6.47 12.42
N THR A 139 -18.37 6.32 12.61
CA THR A 139 -19.37 7.41 12.55
C THR A 139 -19.67 8.03 13.91
N GLY A 140 -19.11 7.47 15.00
CA GLY A 140 -19.33 7.96 16.36
C GLY A 140 -20.69 7.57 16.96
N LEU A 141 -21.39 6.60 16.36
CA LEU A 141 -22.61 6.03 16.92
C LEU A 141 -22.32 5.13 18.13
N MET A 142 -21.14 4.51 18.14
CA MET A 142 -20.59 3.79 19.29
C MET A 142 -19.32 4.50 19.76
N LYS A 143 -19.10 4.53 21.09
CA LYS A 143 -17.91 5.10 21.72
C LYS A 143 -17.36 4.15 22.76
#